data_54e97eb122f4c77a4dac0605b34dc3d5
#
_entry.id   54e97eb122f4c77a4dac0605b34dc3d5
#
_cell.length_a   1.000
_cell.length_b   1.000
_cell.length_c   1.000
_cell.angle_alpha   90.00
_cell.angle_beta   90.00
_cell.angle_gamma   90.00
#
_symmetry.space_group_name_H-M   'P 1'
#
loop_
_entity.id
_entity.type
_entity.pdbx_description
1 polymer ?
#
loop_
_entity_poly.entity_id
_entity_poly.type
_entity_poly.pdbx_seq_one_letter_code
_entity_poly.pdbx_strand_id
1 'polypeptide(L)'
;MGSYTNQPDFATEAVAITPSDTIDATTKLGKAVLYVGTGGDVTVIVQNTQPSSGTALTVADGVTFKNVSDGCWLPVVCDYVLATGTVAADIVAVK
;
A
#
# COMPACT_ATOMS: atom_id res chain seq x y z
N MET A 1 -3.48 -13.91 12.46
CA MET A 1 -3.78 -12.78 13.27
C MET A 1 -3.26 -12.95 14.67
N GLY A 2 -3.11 -11.91 15.36
CA GLY A 2 -2.72 -12.05 16.74
C GLY A 2 -3.59 -13.09 17.41
N SER A 3 -3.01 -13.94 18.16
CA SER A 3 -3.70 -15.06 18.77
C SER A 3 -4.63 -14.64 19.91
N TYR A 4 -4.69 -13.35 20.21
CA TYR A 4 -5.42 -12.83 21.36
C TYR A 4 -6.59 -12.01 20.89
N THR A 5 -7.76 -12.39 21.32
CA THR A 5 -8.99 -11.73 20.88
C THR A 5 -9.13 -10.31 21.42
N ASN A 6 -8.50 -10.01 22.54
CA ASN A 6 -8.63 -8.72 23.22
C ASN A 6 -7.41 -7.82 23.07
N GLN A 7 -6.48 -8.22 22.22
CA GLN A 7 -5.27 -7.43 21.99
C GLN A 7 -5.23 -6.98 20.54
N PRO A 8 -4.73 -5.78 20.28
CA PRO A 8 -4.52 -5.37 18.90
C PRO A 8 -3.48 -6.26 18.24
N ASP A 9 -3.70 -6.53 16.97
CA ASP A 9 -2.72 -7.26 16.16
C ASP A 9 -1.62 -6.29 15.76
N PHE A 10 -0.41 -6.66 16.06
CA PHE A 10 0.74 -5.88 15.65
C PHE A 10 1.41 -6.55 14.46
N ALA A 11 1.91 -5.74 13.57
CA ALA A 11 2.64 -6.23 12.41
C ALA A 11 3.91 -6.94 12.88
N THR A 12 4.22 -8.04 12.23
CA THR A 12 5.44 -8.80 12.50
C THR A 12 6.49 -8.60 11.41
N GLU A 13 6.13 -7.93 10.33
CA GLU A 13 7.03 -7.60 9.24
C GLU A 13 6.92 -6.13 8.88
N ALA A 14 8.04 -5.52 8.55
CA ALA A 14 8.07 -4.16 8.03
C ALA A 14 9.12 -4.09 6.94
N VAL A 15 8.73 -3.61 5.76
CA VAL A 15 9.59 -3.55 4.58
C VAL A 15 9.52 -2.15 3.99
N ALA A 16 10.69 -1.55 3.76
CA ALA A 16 10.76 -0.28 3.06
C ALA A 16 10.29 -0.45 1.62
N ILE A 17 9.46 0.44 1.14
CA ILE A 17 8.83 0.34 -0.17
C ILE A 17 9.41 1.36 -1.12
N THR A 18 9.79 0.89 -2.30
CA THR A 18 10.08 1.76 -3.45
C THR A 18 8.87 1.66 -4.38
N PRO A 19 8.13 2.75 -4.56
CA PRO A 19 6.96 2.72 -5.46
C PRO A 19 7.36 2.27 -6.86
N SER A 20 6.52 1.46 -7.48
CA SER A 20 6.79 0.91 -8.81
C SER A 20 5.48 0.73 -9.58
N ASP A 21 5.52 1.04 -10.87
CA ASP A 21 4.38 0.82 -11.75
C ASP A 21 4.32 -0.61 -12.30
N THR A 22 5.31 -1.42 -11.98
CA THR A 22 5.31 -2.82 -12.33
C THR A 22 4.39 -3.58 -11.39
N ILE A 23 3.41 -4.26 -11.92
CA ILE A 23 2.42 -5.00 -11.15
C ILE A 23 2.60 -6.49 -11.42
N ASP A 24 3.33 -7.15 -10.53
CA ASP A 24 3.58 -8.58 -10.63
C ASP A 24 3.87 -9.17 -9.24
N ALA A 25 4.23 -10.44 -9.21
CA ALA A 25 4.48 -11.12 -7.94
C ALA A 25 5.65 -10.55 -7.16
N THR A 26 6.61 -9.89 -7.83
CA THR A 26 7.78 -9.32 -7.15
C THR A 26 7.49 -8.02 -6.45
N THR A 27 6.45 -7.29 -6.88
CA THR A 27 6.06 -6.01 -6.29
C THR A 27 4.86 -6.11 -5.38
N LYS A 28 4.20 -7.27 -5.35
CA LYS A 28 3.00 -7.48 -4.54
C LYS A 28 3.35 -7.50 -3.07
N LEU A 29 2.67 -6.66 -2.30
CA LEU A 29 2.94 -6.53 -0.86
C LEU A 29 2.30 -7.64 -0.02
N GLY A 30 1.23 -8.24 -0.51
CA GLY A 30 0.57 -9.31 0.21
C GLY A 30 -0.24 -8.81 1.41
N LYS A 31 -1.13 -7.87 1.20
CA LYS A 31 -2.06 -7.37 2.24
C LYS A 31 -1.34 -6.56 3.30
N ALA A 32 -0.66 -5.52 2.88
CA ALA A 32 0.08 -4.68 3.81
C ALA A 32 -0.64 -3.37 4.10
N VAL A 33 -0.44 -2.85 5.30
CA VAL A 33 -0.83 -1.49 5.67
C VAL A 33 0.40 -0.61 5.54
N LEU A 34 0.22 0.61 5.06
CA LEU A 34 1.34 1.49 4.79
C LEU A 34 1.52 2.54 5.88
N TYR A 35 2.77 2.72 6.27
CA TYR A 35 3.21 3.87 7.06
C TYR A 35 3.93 4.83 6.12
N VAL A 36 3.50 6.09 6.11
CA VAL A 36 4.07 7.11 5.24
C VAL A 36 4.93 8.03 6.09
N GLY A 37 6.24 7.95 5.93
CA GLY A 37 7.16 8.75 6.70
C GLY A 37 7.20 10.21 6.26
N THR A 38 7.34 10.43 4.96
CA THR A 38 7.32 11.77 4.37
C THR A 38 6.05 11.91 3.55
N GLY A 39 5.18 12.84 3.95
CA GLY A 39 3.86 13.00 3.37
C GLY A 39 3.85 13.45 1.93
N GLY A 40 2.69 13.32 1.32
CA GLY A 40 2.44 13.66 -0.07
C GLY A 40 1.36 12.74 -0.62
N ASP A 41 1.17 12.80 -1.94
CA ASP A 41 0.20 11.93 -2.59
C ASP A 41 0.74 10.51 -2.67
N VAL A 42 -0.11 9.53 -2.42
CA VAL A 42 0.24 8.11 -2.50
C VAL A 42 -0.80 7.40 -3.35
N THR A 43 -0.34 6.72 -4.40
CA THR A 43 -1.22 5.93 -5.27
C THR A 43 -1.00 4.46 -5.00
N VAL A 44 -2.07 3.75 -4.67
CA VAL A 44 -2.01 2.35 -4.29
C VAL A 44 -3.08 1.54 -5.01
N ILE A 45 -2.85 0.23 -5.12
CA ILE A 45 -3.89 -0.71 -5.50
C ILE A 45 -4.31 -1.46 -4.24
N VAL A 46 -5.55 -1.27 -3.83
CA VAL A 46 -6.12 -1.88 -2.63
C VAL A 46 -6.39 -3.35 -2.89
N GLN A 47 -6.32 -4.17 -1.87
CA GLN A 47 -6.36 -5.63 -1.95
C GLN A 47 -7.51 -6.18 -2.80
N ASN A 48 -8.70 -5.64 -2.65
CA ASN A 48 -9.88 -6.17 -3.34
C ASN A 48 -10.22 -5.40 -4.61
N THR A 49 -9.28 -4.67 -5.16
CA THR A 49 -9.49 -3.95 -6.41
C THR A 49 -9.72 -4.91 -7.57
N GLN A 50 -10.79 -4.70 -8.31
CA GLN A 50 -11.09 -5.50 -9.49
C GLN A 50 -10.43 -4.87 -10.72
N PRO A 51 -9.83 -5.68 -11.62
CA PRO A 51 -9.23 -5.13 -12.83
C PRO A 51 -10.27 -4.44 -13.69
N SER A 52 -10.03 -3.19 -14.05
CA SER A 52 -10.94 -2.45 -14.92
C SER A 52 -10.97 -3.02 -16.33
N SER A 53 -9.87 -3.64 -16.74
CA SER A 53 -9.79 -4.31 -18.04
C SER A 53 -10.46 -5.69 -18.05
N GLY A 54 -10.79 -6.24 -16.87
CA GLY A 54 -11.37 -7.56 -16.72
C GLY A 54 -10.37 -8.71 -16.73
N THR A 55 -9.09 -8.45 -16.96
CA THR A 55 -8.09 -9.52 -17.05
C THR A 55 -6.94 -9.36 -16.05
N ALA A 56 -6.37 -8.17 -15.94
CA ALA A 56 -5.23 -7.95 -15.06
C ALA A 56 -5.26 -6.54 -14.51
N LEU A 57 -4.70 -6.36 -13.32
CA LEU A 57 -4.56 -5.04 -12.73
C LEU A 57 -3.54 -4.23 -13.51
N THR A 58 -3.81 -2.93 -13.64
CA THR A 58 -2.92 -1.98 -14.31
C THR A 58 -2.78 -0.75 -13.44
N VAL A 59 -1.90 0.16 -13.87
CA VAL A 59 -1.72 1.43 -13.15
C VAL A 59 -3.03 2.21 -13.07
N ALA A 60 -3.92 2.06 -14.05
CA ALA A 60 -5.22 2.74 -14.04
C ALA A 60 -6.14 2.26 -12.91
N ASP A 61 -5.85 1.12 -12.31
CA ASP A 61 -6.65 0.58 -11.20
C ASP A 61 -6.22 1.16 -9.85
N GLY A 62 -5.21 2.01 -9.82
CA GLY A 62 -4.75 2.63 -8.60
C GLY A 62 -5.67 3.75 -8.12
N VAL A 63 -5.65 3.96 -6.81
CA VAL A 63 -6.37 5.08 -6.18
C VAL A 63 -5.34 5.97 -5.50
N THR A 64 -5.46 7.27 -5.72
CA THR A 64 -4.52 8.23 -5.14
C THR A 64 -5.12 8.83 -3.86
N PHE A 65 -4.38 8.66 -2.77
CA PHE A 65 -4.68 9.31 -1.50
C PHE A 65 -3.86 10.59 -1.46
N LYS A 66 -4.54 11.72 -1.53
CA LYS A 66 -3.86 13.03 -1.63
C LYS A 66 -3.58 13.62 -0.27
N ASN A 67 -2.48 14.36 -0.20
CA ASN A 67 -2.12 15.14 0.99
C ASN A 67 -1.99 14.27 2.25
N VAL A 68 -1.38 13.10 2.12
CA VAL A 68 -1.12 12.27 3.27
C VAL A 68 -0.08 12.96 4.15
N SER A 69 -0.35 13.06 5.43
CA SER A 69 0.52 13.74 6.38
C SER A 69 1.78 12.93 6.67
N ASP A 70 2.85 13.61 7.11
CA ASP A 70 4.05 12.93 7.59
C ASP A 70 3.69 12.03 8.77
N GLY A 71 4.27 10.84 8.80
CA GLY A 71 4.04 9.90 9.88
C GLY A 71 2.62 9.35 9.95
N CYS A 72 1.94 9.30 8.82
CA CYS A 72 0.54 8.88 8.75
C CYS A 72 0.42 7.42 8.33
N TRP A 73 -0.57 6.72 8.90
CA TRP A 73 -0.94 5.38 8.47
C TRP A 73 -2.09 5.47 7.47
N LEU A 74 -1.97 4.75 6.36
CA LEU A 74 -3.10 4.61 5.43
C LEU A 74 -4.02 3.51 5.93
N PRO A 75 -5.30 3.79 6.14
CA PRO A 75 -6.22 2.83 6.75
C PRO A 75 -6.80 1.85 5.72
N VAL A 76 -5.99 1.37 4.80
CA VAL A 76 -6.39 0.41 3.78
C VAL A 76 -5.34 -0.68 3.66
N VAL A 77 -5.78 -1.86 3.24
CA VAL A 77 -4.88 -2.98 2.99
C VAL A 77 -4.50 -2.95 1.53
N CYS A 78 -3.21 -2.78 1.25
CA CYS A 78 -2.70 -2.56 -0.09
C CYS A 78 -1.92 -3.76 -0.60
N ASP A 79 -2.01 -4.00 -1.90
CA ASP A 79 -1.17 -4.99 -2.56
C ASP A 79 -0.03 -4.34 -3.34
N TYR A 80 -0.20 -3.12 -3.81
CA TYR A 80 0.82 -2.43 -4.61
C TYR A 80 0.87 -0.96 -4.27
N VAL A 81 2.07 -0.39 -4.34
CA VAL A 81 2.28 1.06 -4.28
C VAL A 81 2.85 1.48 -5.63
N LEU A 82 2.11 2.30 -6.36
CA LEU A 82 2.48 2.70 -7.71
C LEU A 82 3.42 3.91 -7.68
N ALA A 83 4.33 3.97 -8.66
CA ALA A 83 5.21 5.12 -8.79
C ALA A 83 4.48 6.33 -9.36
N THR A 84 3.62 6.10 -10.36
CA THR A 84 2.84 7.18 -10.96
C THR A 84 1.81 7.70 -9.96
N GLY A 85 1.90 8.98 -9.66
CA GLY A 85 0.98 9.63 -8.71
C GLY A 85 1.44 9.57 -7.26
N THR A 86 2.54 8.90 -6.96
CA THR A 86 3.09 8.86 -5.61
C THR A 86 4.21 9.88 -5.47
N VAL A 87 4.01 10.85 -4.59
CA VAL A 87 4.99 11.89 -4.27
C VAL A 87 5.60 11.65 -2.90
N ALA A 88 4.87 10.98 -2.02
CA ALA A 88 5.32 10.67 -0.68
C ALA A 88 6.58 9.80 -0.71
N ALA A 89 7.34 9.84 0.37
CA ALA A 89 8.58 9.09 0.50
C ALA A 89 8.64 8.39 1.85
N ASP A 90 9.66 7.56 2.04
CA ASP A 90 9.87 6.83 3.28
C ASP A 90 8.64 5.99 3.66
N ILE A 91 8.10 5.28 2.67
CA ILE A 91 6.92 4.44 2.85
C ILE A 91 7.38 3.07 3.33
N VAL A 92 6.73 2.57 4.37
CA VAL A 92 7.00 1.24 4.93
C VAL A 92 5.72 0.43 4.88
N ALA A 93 5.80 -0.78 4.32
CA ALA A 93 4.70 -1.73 4.35
C ALA A 93 4.83 -2.61 5.58
N VAL A 94 3.76 -2.74 6.34
CA VAL A 94 3.74 -3.57 7.55
C VAL A 94 2.61 -4.60 7.46
N LYS A 95 2.88 -5.79 7.99
CA LYS A 95 1.88 -6.85 7.99
C LYS A 95 2.18 -7.92 9.06
#